data_7d53ca1d63c180e406aec6980285e90b
#
_entry.id   7d53ca1d63c180e406aec6980285e90b
#
_cell.length_a   1.000
_cell.length_b   1.000
_cell.length_c   1.000
_cell.angle_alpha   90.00
_cell.angle_beta   90.00
_cell.angle_gamma   90.00
#
_symmetry.space_group_name_H-M   'P 1'
#
loop_
_entity.id
_entity.type
_entity.pdbx_description
1 polymer ?
#
loop_
_entity_poly.entity_id
_entity_poly.type
_entity_poly.pdbx_seq_one_letter_code
_entity_poly.pdbx_strand_id
1 'polypeptide(L)'
;MGLKMISNTIDQEIKKAMLAKNDAQLRGLRAIKAAILLAKTEKGASEELTEETELKILQKLIKQRKESADIYKQQNREDLYKVEEEEIEVINQFLPKQLDRGEVEAIIADVIKQSGAMSVKDMGKVIGMANKALAGKADGKLIAEIVKEKLA
;
A
#
# COMPACT_ATOMS: atom_id res chain seq x y z
N MET A 1 11.22 -14.98 7.38
CA MET A 1 9.79 -15.17 7.64
C MET A 1 9.01 -14.01 7.05
N GLY A 2 8.01 -14.29 6.23
CA GLY A 2 7.15 -13.28 5.69
C GLY A 2 6.23 -12.70 6.77
N LEU A 3 5.78 -11.45 6.54
CA LEU A 3 4.74 -10.86 7.36
C LEU A 3 3.47 -11.70 7.22
N LYS A 4 2.75 -11.91 8.34
CA LYS A 4 1.45 -12.56 8.27
C LYS A 4 0.51 -11.67 7.46
N MET A 5 -0.27 -12.27 6.58
CA MET A 5 -1.28 -11.55 5.83
C MET A 5 -2.30 -10.95 6.79
N ILE A 6 -2.61 -9.68 6.58
CA ILE A 6 -3.55 -8.96 7.46
C ILE A 6 -4.95 -9.61 7.45
N SER A 7 -5.36 -10.21 6.33
CA SER A 7 -6.64 -10.91 6.25
C SER A 7 -6.78 -12.04 7.27
N ASN A 8 -5.66 -12.64 7.68
CA ASN A 8 -5.66 -13.72 8.67
C ASN A 8 -5.66 -13.24 10.12
N THR A 9 -5.30 -11.99 10.36
CA THR A 9 -5.15 -11.43 11.71
C THR A 9 -6.09 -10.29 12.02
N ILE A 10 -6.81 -9.76 11.02
CA ILE A 10 -7.60 -8.55 11.16
C ILE A 10 -8.67 -8.66 12.25
N ASP A 11 -9.35 -9.79 12.38
CA ASP A 11 -10.39 -9.95 13.38
C ASP A 11 -9.84 -9.95 14.79
N GLN A 12 -8.65 -10.52 14.98
CA GLN A 12 -7.96 -10.50 16.27
C GLN A 12 -7.52 -9.08 16.62
N GLU A 13 -7.01 -8.35 15.65
CA GLU A 13 -6.59 -6.96 15.85
C GLU A 13 -7.77 -6.06 16.19
N ILE A 14 -8.91 -6.27 15.54
CA ILE A 14 -10.15 -5.55 15.85
C ILE A 14 -10.57 -5.83 17.30
N LYS A 15 -10.53 -7.09 17.71
CA LYS A 15 -10.87 -7.49 19.08
C LYS A 15 -9.97 -6.81 20.11
N LYS A 16 -8.67 -6.77 19.85
CA LYS A 16 -7.69 -6.09 20.71
C LYS A 16 -8.01 -4.59 20.82
N ALA A 17 -8.31 -3.94 19.70
CA ALA A 17 -8.64 -2.52 19.69
C ALA A 17 -9.93 -2.22 20.45
N MET A 18 -10.93 -3.09 20.35
CA MET A 18 -12.17 -2.96 21.10
C MET A 18 -11.93 -3.08 22.61
N LEU A 19 -11.14 -4.07 23.02
CA LEU A 19 -10.82 -4.26 24.43
C LEU A 19 -10.00 -3.11 25.01
N ALA A 20 -9.10 -2.55 24.19
CA ALA A 20 -8.27 -1.41 24.59
C ALA A 20 -9.03 -0.07 24.49
N LYS A 21 -10.25 -0.08 23.97
CA LYS A 21 -11.06 1.13 23.73
C LYS A 21 -10.32 2.17 22.89
N ASN A 22 -9.55 1.68 21.92
CA ASN A 22 -8.80 2.52 21.00
C ASN A 22 -9.62 2.77 19.74
N ASP A 23 -10.37 3.86 19.74
CA ASP A 23 -11.32 4.18 18.66
C ASP A 23 -10.62 4.45 17.32
N ALA A 24 -9.49 5.13 17.35
CA ALA A 24 -8.73 5.42 16.12
C ALA A 24 -8.23 4.13 15.47
N GLN A 25 -7.64 3.23 16.28
CA GLN A 25 -7.18 1.93 15.83
C GLN A 25 -8.33 1.13 15.24
N LEU A 26 -9.47 1.11 15.92
CA LEU A 26 -10.65 0.38 15.51
C LEU A 26 -11.19 0.87 14.17
N ARG A 27 -11.25 2.19 13.96
CA ARG A 27 -11.70 2.77 12.69
C ARG A 27 -10.80 2.36 11.52
N GLY A 28 -9.49 2.45 11.71
CA GLY A 28 -8.53 2.05 10.68
C GLY A 28 -8.62 0.56 10.35
N LEU A 29 -8.73 -0.28 11.36
CA LEU A 29 -8.85 -1.73 11.19
C LEU A 29 -10.14 -2.11 10.48
N ARG A 30 -11.25 -1.47 10.81
CA ARG A 30 -12.53 -1.71 10.13
C ARG A 30 -12.49 -1.30 8.66
N ALA A 31 -11.78 -0.22 8.35
CA ALA A 31 -11.59 0.19 6.97
C ALA A 31 -10.79 -0.84 6.18
N ILE A 32 -9.74 -1.41 6.78
CA ILE A 32 -8.95 -2.48 6.17
C ILE A 32 -9.83 -3.70 5.92
N LYS A 33 -10.58 -4.14 6.92
CA LYS A 33 -11.45 -5.30 6.79
C LYS A 33 -12.49 -5.12 5.68
N ALA A 34 -13.13 -3.96 5.62
CA ALA A 34 -14.12 -3.66 4.59
C ALA A 34 -13.50 -3.72 3.19
N ALA A 35 -12.32 -3.16 3.02
CA ALA A 35 -11.63 -3.15 1.72
C ALA A 35 -11.23 -4.56 1.29
N ILE A 36 -10.76 -5.39 2.22
CA ILE A 36 -10.42 -6.78 1.94
C ILE A 36 -11.64 -7.58 1.54
N LEU A 37 -12.76 -7.44 2.24
CA LEU A 37 -14.00 -8.13 1.92
C LEU A 37 -14.54 -7.71 0.55
N LEU A 38 -14.46 -6.43 0.23
CA LEU A 38 -14.88 -5.92 -1.08
C LEU A 38 -14.02 -6.54 -2.20
N ALA A 39 -12.71 -6.60 -2.01
CA ALA A 39 -11.79 -7.17 -2.98
C ALA A 39 -12.06 -8.67 -3.21
N LYS A 40 -12.36 -9.40 -2.15
CA LYS A 40 -12.73 -10.83 -2.25
C LYS A 40 -14.02 -11.01 -3.04
N THR A 41 -15.00 -10.16 -2.80
CA THR A 41 -16.29 -10.19 -3.50
C THR A 41 -16.12 -9.95 -4.99
N GLU A 42 -15.29 -8.99 -5.37
CA GLU A 42 -15.03 -8.67 -6.77
C GLU A 42 -14.36 -9.80 -7.53
N LYS A 43 -13.51 -10.59 -6.86
CA LYS A 43 -12.80 -11.71 -7.51
C LYS A 43 -13.54 -13.04 -7.47
N GLY A 44 -14.68 -13.07 -6.80
CA GLY A 44 -15.41 -14.32 -6.54
C GLY A 44 -15.07 -14.90 -5.17
N ALA A 45 -16.05 -15.47 -4.51
CA ALA A 45 -15.98 -15.88 -3.11
C ALA A 45 -14.97 -17.01 -2.82
N SER A 46 -14.49 -17.70 -3.85
CA SER A 46 -13.60 -18.85 -3.70
C SER A 46 -12.12 -18.51 -3.82
N GLU A 47 -11.77 -17.30 -4.24
CA GLU A 47 -10.36 -16.92 -4.41
C GLU A 47 -9.83 -16.18 -3.20
N GLU A 48 -8.72 -16.69 -2.66
CA GLU A 48 -7.99 -16.00 -1.62
C GLU A 48 -7.15 -14.91 -2.24
N LEU A 49 -7.01 -13.81 -1.51
CA LEU A 49 -6.16 -12.71 -1.94
C LEU A 49 -4.68 -13.08 -1.70
N THR A 50 -3.82 -12.67 -2.62
CA THR A 50 -2.39 -12.81 -2.44
C THR A 50 -1.88 -11.71 -1.50
N GLU A 51 -0.70 -11.94 -0.89
CA GLU A 51 -0.04 -10.93 -0.06
C GLU A 51 0.17 -9.63 -0.84
N GLU A 52 0.62 -9.74 -2.09
CA GLU A 52 0.82 -8.57 -2.96
C GLU A 52 -0.46 -7.77 -3.15
N THR A 53 -1.59 -8.46 -3.36
CA THR A 53 -2.89 -7.79 -3.51
C THR A 53 -3.31 -7.10 -2.22
N GLU A 54 -3.10 -7.72 -1.07
CA GLU A 54 -3.41 -7.10 0.22
C GLU A 54 -2.59 -5.84 0.44
N LEU A 55 -1.31 -5.87 0.12
CA LEU A 55 -0.45 -4.70 0.25
C LEU A 55 -0.91 -3.55 -0.65
N LYS A 56 -1.33 -3.86 -1.87
CA LYS A 56 -1.90 -2.86 -2.78
C LYS A 56 -3.19 -2.24 -2.24
N ILE A 57 -4.03 -3.06 -1.61
CA ILE A 57 -5.26 -2.57 -0.97
C ILE A 57 -4.91 -1.57 0.13
N LEU A 58 -3.96 -1.89 0.99
CA LEU A 58 -3.52 -0.99 2.05
C LEU A 58 -2.94 0.31 1.51
N GLN A 59 -2.12 0.23 0.48
CA GLN A 59 -1.55 1.42 -0.18
C GLN A 59 -2.63 2.32 -0.76
N LYS A 60 -3.65 1.74 -1.38
CA LYS A 60 -4.77 2.48 -1.95
C LYS A 60 -5.58 3.18 -0.85
N LEU A 61 -5.82 2.51 0.26
CA LEU A 61 -6.51 3.11 1.40
C LEU A 61 -5.78 4.32 1.95
N ILE A 62 -4.46 4.23 2.05
CA ILE A 62 -3.63 5.35 2.50
C ILE A 62 -3.68 6.50 1.51
N LYS A 63 -3.55 6.20 0.22
CA LYS A 63 -3.59 7.21 -0.84
C LYS A 63 -4.90 7.99 -0.81
N GLN A 64 -6.03 7.30 -0.70
CA GLN A 64 -7.35 7.92 -0.64
C GLN A 64 -7.45 8.85 0.57
N ARG A 65 -6.93 8.44 1.71
CA ARG A 65 -6.98 9.23 2.93
C ARG A 65 -6.05 10.44 2.87
N LYS A 66 -4.89 10.30 2.24
CA LYS A 66 -3.99 11.45 2.02
C LYS A 66 -4.64 12.50 1.13
N GLU A 67 -5.34 12.08 0.08
CA GLU A 67 -6.07 12.98 -0.79
C GLU A 67 -7.17 13.73 -0.03
N SER A 68 -7.93 13.01 0.80
CA SER A 68 -8.94 13.60 1.66
C SER A 68 -8.34 14.56 2.69
N ALA A 69 -7.23 14.16 3.31
CA ALA A 69 -6.52 14.98 4.30
C ALA A 69 -6.06 16.30 3.67
N ASP A 70 -5.52 16.26 2.47
CA ASP A 70 -5.08 17.47 1.76
C ASP A 70 -6.24 18.42 1.49
N ILE A 71 -7.39 17.88 1.11
CA ILE A 71 -8.60 18.68 0.88
C ILE A 71 -9.06 19.34 2.18
N TYR A 72 -9.12 18.58 3.27
CA TYR A 72 -9.54 19.11 4.56
C TYR A 72 -8.58 20.19 5.07
N LYS A 73 -7.29 20.01 4.84
CA LYS A 73 -6.28 21.01 5.20
C LYS A 73 -6.50 22.31 4.43
N GLN A 74 -6.78 22.23 3.14
CA GLN A 74 -7.08 23.39 2.31
C GLN A 74 -8.36 24.11 2.76
N GLN A 75 -9.32 23.35 3.28
CA GLN A 75 -10.59 23.88 3.78
C GLN A 75 -10.53 24.35 5.25
N ASN A 76 -9.37 24.30 5.87
CA ASN A 76 -9.18 24.61 7.28
C ASN A 76 -10.05 23.74 8.23
N ARG A 77 -10.28 22.50 7.84
CA ARG A 77 -11.02 21.53 8.64
C ARG A 77 -10.06 20.60 9.36
N GLU A 78 -9.38 21.14 10.38
CA GLU A 78 -8.40 20.36 11.16
C GLU A 78 -9.02 19.16 11.88
N ASP A 79 -10.29 19.25 12.25
CA ASP A 79 -11.03 18.17 12.88
C ASP A 79 -11.10 16.93 11.96
N LEU A 80 -11.43 17.14 10.69
CA LEU A 80 -11.53 16.07 9.69
C LEU A 80 -10.14 15.62 9.22
N TYR A 81 -9.21 16.57 9.07
CA TYR A 81 -7.82 16.28 8.75
C TYR A 81 -7.20 15.30 9.76
N LYS A 82 -7.40 15.57 11.04
CA LYS A 82 -6.86 14.73 12.11
C LYS A 82 -7.39 13.29 12.05
N VAL A 83 -8.66 13.12 11.74
CA VAL A 83 -9.26 11.78 11.60
C VAL A 83 -8.58 11.01 10.47
N GLU A 84 -8.37 11.65 9.32
CA GLU A 84 -7.68 11.01 8.20
C GLU A 84 -6.24 10.62 8.56
N GLU A 85 -5.52 11.50 9.23
CA GLU A 85 -4.14 11.24 9.66
C GLU A 85 -4.06 10.07 10.65
N GLU A 86 -5.00 9.99 11.59
CA GLU A 86 -5.07 8.88 12.54
C GLU A 86 -5.29 7.55 11.82
N GLU A 87 -6.18 7.51 10.83
CA GLU A 87 -6.44 6.30 10.06
C GLU A 87 -5.25 5.89 9.19
N ILE A 88 -4.57 6.87 8.60
CA ILE A 88 -3.34 6.62 7.83
C ILE A 88 -2.29 5.95 8.72
N GLU A 89 -2.09 6.48 9.92
CA GLU A 89 -1.12 5.93 10.87
C GLU A 89 -1.44 4.47 11.22
N VAL A 90 -2.72 4.17 11.46
CA VAL A 90 -3.15 2.81 11.76
C VAL A 90 -2.88 1.86 10.59
N ILE A 91 -3.28 2.24 9.39
CA ILE A 91 -3.11 1.40 8.19
C ILE A 91 -1.62 1.18 7.91
N ASN A 92 -0.82 2.21 8.11
CA ASN A 92 0.63 2.17 7.87
C ASN A 92 1.35 1.13 8.75
N GLN A 93 0.79 0.80 9.92
CA GLN A 93 1.35 -0.23 10.79
C GLN A 93 1.41 -1.61 10.13
N PHE A 94 0.57 -1.86 9.13
CA PHE A 94 0.45 -3.15 8.46
C PHE A 94 1.15 -3.18 7.10
N LEU A 95 1.81 -2.09 6.72
CA LEU A 95 2.64 -2.04 5.51
C LEU A 95 4.11 -2.21 5.88
N PRO A 96 4.93 -2.78 4.96
CA PRO A 96 6.38 -2.74 5.15
C PRO A 96 6.88 -1.31 5.16
N LYS A 97 8.13 -1.12 5.58
CA LYS A 97 8.75 0.21 5.57
C LYS A 97 8.65 0.80 4.17
N GLN A 98 8.12 2.00 4.07
CA GLN A 98 8.04 2.71 2.81
C GLN A 98 9.41 3.27 2.45
N LEU A 99 9.83 3.05 1.21
CA LEU A 99 11.13 3.48 0.73
C LEU A 99 11.04 4.88 0.12
N ASP A 100 12.09 5.67 0.29
CA ASP A 100 12.18 6.96 -0.37
C ASP A 100 12.57 6.77 -1.84
N ARG A 101 12.51 7.86 -2.61
CA ARG A 101 12.81 7.81 -4.05
C ARG A 101 14.21 7.27 -4.34
N GLY A 102 15.21 7.69 -3.56
CA GLY A 102 16.58 7.23 -3.73
C GLY A 102 16.73 5.72 -3.56
N GLU A 103 16.09 5.18 -2.52
CA GLU A 103 16.09 3.74 -2.26
C GLU A 103 15.37 2.97 -3.38
N VAL A 104 14.25 3.51 -3.86
CA VAL A 104 13.50 2.90 -4.98
C VAL A 104 14.34 2.92 -6.26
N GLU A 105 14.98 4.03 -6.55
CA GLU A 105 15.88 4.17 -7.71
C GLU A 105 17.01 3.13 -7.71
N ALA A 106 17.62 2.91 -6.54
CA ALA A 106 18.68 1.92 -6.40
C ALA A 106 18.19 0.50 -6.68
N ILE A 107 17.01 0.15 -6.16
CA ILE A 107 16.42 -1.18 -6.38
C ILE A 107 16.05 -1.36 -7.86
N ILE A 108 15.47 -0.33 -8.49
CA ILE A 108 15.09 -0.39 -9.90
C ILE A 108 16.33 -0.51 -10.79
N ALA A 109 17.40 0.21 -10.46
CA ALA A 109 18.66 0.09 -11.19
C ALA A 109 19.18 -1.35 -11.17
N ASP A 110 19.09 -2.01 -10.02
CA ASP A 110 19.49 -3.40 -9.87
C ASP A 110 18.58 -4.35 -10.65
N VAL A 111 17.27 -4.10 -10.63
CA VAL A 111 16.30 -4.87 -11.40
C VAL A 111 16.58 -4.77 -12.91
N ILE A 112 16.88 -3.57 -13.39
CA ILE A 112 17.23 -3.36 -14.80
C ILE A 112 18.46 -4.16 -15.17
N LYS A 113 19.48 -4.12 -14.32
CA LYS A 113 20.71 -4.87 -14.53
C LYS A 113 20.45 -6.38 -14.59
N GLN A 114 19.67 -6.90 -13.67
CA GLN A 114 19.32 -8.33 -13.63
C GLN A 114 18.46 -8.76 -14.81
N SER A 115 17.58 -7.87 -15.31
CA SER A 115 16.67 -8.17 -16.41
C SER A 115 17.36 -8.19 -17.77
N GLY A 116 18.52 -7.52 -17.88
CA GLY A 116 19.19 -7.33 -19.16
C GLY A 116 18.51 -6.30 -20.05
N ALA A 117 17.58 -5.51 -19.52
CA ALA A 117 16.85 -4.50 -20.28
C ALA A 117 17.78 -3.42 -20.83
N MET A 118 17.56 -3.01 -22.08
CA MET A 118 18.40 -2.04 -22.78
C MET A 118 17.65 -0.80 -23.24
N SER A 119 16.33 -0.84 -23.28
CA SER A 119 15.56 0.28 -23.81
C SER A 119 14.12 0.28 -23.26
N VAL A 120 13.38 1.33 -23.62
CA VAL A 120 11.97 1.50 -23.26
C VAL A 120 11.10 0.32 -23.71
N LYS A 121 11.53 -0.42 -24.73
CA LYS A 121 10.82 -1.61 -25.20
C LYS A 121 10.69 -2.70 -24.12
N ASP A 122 11.63 -2.71 -23.18
CA ASP A 122 11.66 -3.68 -22.07
C ASP A 122 10.93 -3.17 -20.82
N MET A 123 10.29 -2.00 -20.90
CA MET A 123 9.69 -1.33 -19.75
C MET A 123 8.67 -2.23 -19.02
N GLY A 124 7.79 -2.91 -19.77
CA GLY A 124 6.78 -3.79 -19.16
C GLY A 124 7.37 -4.89 -18.31
N LYS A 125 8.45 -5.52 -18.81
CA LYS A 125 9.15 -6.59 -18.08
C LYS A 125 9.79 -6.04 -16.80
N VAL A 126 10.45 -4.88 -16.90
CA VAL A 126 11.13 -4.25 -15.76
C VAL A 126 10.12 -3.80 -14.72
N ILE A 127 9.02 -3.20 -15.14
CA ILE A 127 7.95 -2.78 -14.22
C ILE A 127 7.38 -4.00 -13.47
N GLY A 128 7.14 -5.11 -14.16
CA GLY A 128 6.67 -6.34 -13.52
C GLY A 128 7.62 -6.85 -12.46
N MET A 129 8.92 -6.90 -12.77
CA MET A 129 9.94 -7.32 -11.82
C MET A 129 10.08 -6.35 -10.64
N ALA A 130 10.05 -5.04 -10.93
CA ALA A 130 10.15 -4.01 -9.89
C ALA A 130 8.93 -4.02 -8.95
N ASN A 131 7.74 -4.23 -9.49
CA ASN A 131 6.52 -4.32 -8.68
C ASN A 131 6.59 -5.50 -7.69
N LYS A 132 7.19 -6.61 -8.08
CA LYS A 132 7.39 -7.74 -7.18
C LYS A 132 8.43 -7.42 -6.10
N ALA A 133 9.55 -6.83 -6.50
CA ALA A 133 10.62 -6.49 -5.56
C ALA A 133 10.22 -5.41 -4.56
N LEU A 134 9.34 -4.51 -4.96
CA LEU A 134 8.93 -3.33 -4.19
C LEU A 134 7.48 -3.44 -3.68
N ALA A 135 6.89 -4.63 -3.69
CA ALA A 135 5.50 -4.83 -3.29
C ALA A 135 5.23 -4.24 -1.91
N GLY A 136 4.28 -3.31 -1.84
CA GLY A 136 3.92 -2.64 -0.60
C GLY A 136 4.91 -1.62 -0.07
N LYS A 137 6.08 -1.46 -0.71
CA LYS A 137 7.15 -0.57 -0.25
C LYS A 137 7.21 0.76 -0.99
N ALA A 138 6.62 0.82 -2.17
CA ALA A 138 6.56 2.03 -2.98
C ALA A 138 5.31 2.03 -3.85
N ASP A 139 4.85 3.23 -4.23
CA ASP A 139 3.69 3.38 -5.09
C ASP A 139 4.03 2.90 -6.51
N GLY A 140 3.12 2.14 -7.11
CA GLY A 140 3.28 1.65 -8.49
C GLY A 140 3.48 2.74 -9.51
N LYS A 141 2.88 3.91 -9.31
CA LYS A 141 3.06 5.07 -10.18
C LYS A 141 4.51 5.59 -10.15
N LEU A 142 5.09 5.68 -8.95
CA LEU A 142 6.48 6.09 -8.78
C LEU A 142 7.43 5.08 -9.42
N ILE A 143 7.16 3.79 -9.24
CA ILE A 143 7.96 2.71 -9.84
C ILE A 143 7.97 2.85 -11.36
N ALA A 144 6.80 3.00 -11.98
CA ALA A 144 6.68 3.14 -13.43
C ALA A 144 7.42 4.38 -13.95
N GLU A 145 7.30 5.49 -13.25
CA GLU A 145 7.99 6.75 -13.58
C GLU A 145 9.51 6.58 -13.58
N ILE A 146 10.04 5.96 -12.54
CA ILE A 146 11.49 5.75 -12.41
C ILE A 146 12.01 4.78 -13.48
N VAL A 147 11.27 3.69 -13.74
CA VAL A 147 11.65 2.74 -14.80
C VAL A 147 11.72 3.45 -16.14
N LYS A 148 10.73 4.26 -16.45
CA LYS A 148 10.69 5.03 -17.70
C LYS A 148 11.89 5.98 -17.81
N GLU A 149 12.21 6.70 -16.74
CA GLU A 149 13.35 7.62 -16.71
C GLU A 149 14.67 6.89 -16.96
N LYS A 150 14.84 5.73 -16.34
CA LYS A 150 16.12 4.99 -16.42
C LYS A 150 16.30 4.27 -17.75
N LEU A 151 15.22 3.91 -18.43
CA LEU A 151 15.28 3.22 -19.73
C LEU A 151 15.22 4.17 -20.92
N ALA A 152 14.92 5.44 -20.69
CA ALA A 152 14.88 6.45 -21.75
C ALA A 152 16.27 6.77 -22.31
#